data_cbdb91fd8a00f57984d44d8e1943685c
#
_entry.id   cbdb91fd8a00f57984d44d8e1943685c
#
_cell.length_a   1.000
_cell.length_b   1.000
_cell.length_c   1.000
_cell.angle_alpha   90.00
_cell.angle_beta   90.00
_cell.angle_gamma   90.00
#
_symmetry.space_group_name_H-M   'P 1'
#
loop_
_entity.id
_entity.type
_entity.pdbx_description
1 polymer ?
#
loop_
_entity_poly.entity_id
_entity_poly.type
_entity_poly.pdbx_seq_one_letter_code
_entity_poly.pdbx_strand_id
1 'polypeptide(L)'
;DEIDDLFGLKFTKIPISHDKKGFGFVFEENGVSLCYMADTGMIHSRYHEKLKNKTIYLFESNHDVLMEMNGIKDVASKIRNIGDEGHLSNEDCAKYLCHFIGENTKHVILIHISDHDNTYEMAYNVNRKAIPSNINVCLAYKDKISEIIEI
;
A
#
# COMPACT_ATOMS: atom_id res chain seq x y z
N ASP A 1 10.28 10.33 16.55
CA ASP A 1 9.56 9.04 16.36
C ASP A 1 8.66 8.82 17.57
N GLU A 2 7.52 9.49 17.61
CA GLU A 2 6.55 9.30 18.67
C GLU A 2 5.78 8.02 18.39
N ILE A 3 5.92 7.05 19.30
CA ILE A 3 4.99 5.93 19.39
C ILE A 3 3.84 6.46 20.23
N ASP A 4 2.71 6.73 19.57
CA ASP A 4 1.49 7.08 20.26
C ASP A 4 0.83 5.79 20.77
N ASP A 5 0.22 5.84 21.95
CA ASP A 5 -0.58 4.76 22.52
C ASP A 5 -2.05 5.22 22.61
N LEU A 6 -2.95 4.45 22.00
CA LEU A 6 -4.38 4.69 22.06
C LEU A 6 -5.05 3.44 22.68
N PHE A 7 -5.35 3.49 23.97
CA PHE A 7 -6.01 2.39 24.70
C PHE A 7 -5.26 1.04 24.63
N GLY A 8 -3.92 1.07 24.62
CA GLY A 8 -3.08 -0.12 24.51
C GLY A 8 -2.68 -0.49 23.08
N LEU A 9 -3.25 0.15 22.06
CA LEU A 9 -2.84 0.02 20.68
C LEU A 9 -1.67 0.97 20.41
N LYS A 10 -0.49 0.42 20.19
CA LYS A 10 0.68 1.20 19.77
C LYS A 10 0.61 1.51 18.29
N PHE A 11 0.93 2.74 17.91
CA PHE A 11 1.03 3.09 16.51
C PHE A 11 2.18 4.05 16.21
N THR A 12 2.74 3.91 15.02
CA THR A 12 3.82 4.76 14.50
C THR A 12 3.31 5.48 13.24
N LYS A 13 3.47 6.80 13.19
CA LYS A 13 3.15 7.61 12.02
C LYS A 13 4.32 7.59 11.03
N ILE A 14 4.03 7.33 9.78
CA ILE A 14 4.99 7.34 8.67
C ILE A 14 4.57 8.47 7.72
N PRO A 15 5.30 9.59 7.62
CA PRO A 15 4.99 10.62 6.64
C PRO A 15 4.96 10.06 5.23
N ILE A 16 3.90 10.36 4.50
CA ILE A 16 3.76 10.00 3.09
C ILE A 16 4.37 11.07 2.19
N SER A 17 4.73 10.67 0.97
CA SER A 17 5.13 11.58 -0.11
C SER A 17 3.92 11.85 -1.00
N HIS A 18 3.25 12.96 -0.77
CA HIS A 18 2.05 13.38 -1.47
C HIS A 18 1.93 14.90 -1.49
N ASP A 19 1.13 15.45 -2.41
CA ASP A 19 0.87 16.89 -2.53
C ASP A 19 0.19 17.48 -1.27
N LYS A 20 -0.51 16.65 -0.51
CA LYS A 20 -1.08 17.00 0.80
C LYS A 20 -0.36 16.27 1.92
N LYS A 21 -0.18 16.96 3.04
CA LYS A 21 0.40 16.34 4.24
C LYS A 21 -0.50 15.20 4.74
N GLY A 22 0.09 14.04 4.91
CA GLY A 22 -0.60 12.85 5.39
C GLY A 22 0.37 11.86 6.03
N PHE A 23 -0.18 10.76 6.53
CA PHE A 23 0.58 9.72 7.19
C PHE A 23 0.05 8.34 6.79
N GLY A 24 0.96 7.41 6.52
CA GLY A 24 0.74 5.99 6.71
C GLY A 24 0.94 5.65 8.19
N PHE A 25 0.56 4.43 8.57
CA PHE A 25 0.60 3.98 9.96
C PHE A 25 1.13 2.56 10.07
N VAL A 26 1.86 2.31 11.15
CA VAL A 26 2.10 0.95 11.64
C VAL A 26 1.40 0.82 12.97
N PHE A 27 0.49 -0.14 13.10
CA PHE A 27 -0.21 -0.49 14.34
C PHE A 27 0.36 -1.78 14.89
N GLU A 28 0.50 -1.88 16.20
CA GLU A 28 1.05 -3.06 16.85
C GLU A 28 0.28 -3.37 18.15
N GLU A 29 -0.24 -4.59 18.25
CA GLU A 29 -0.95 -5.10 19.41
C GLU A 29 -0.77 -6.62 19.54
N ASN A 30 -0.49 -7.12 20.74
CA ASN A 30 -0.44 -8.55 21.06
C ASN A 30 0.41 -9.40 20.10
N GLY A 31 1.51 -8.85 19.57
CA GLY A 31 2.39 -9.53 18.63
C GLY A 31 1.92 -9.51 17.17
N VAL A 32 0.77 -8.92 16.90
CA VAL A 32 0.26 -8.66 15.55
C VAL A 32 0.64 -7.24 15.13
N SER A 33 1.03 -7.06 13.88
CA SER A 33 1.38 -5.76 13.33
C SER A 33 0.70 -5.52 11.98
N LEU A 34 0.16 -4.31 11.79
CA LEU A 34 -0.50 -3.88 10.58
C LEU A 34 0.17 -2.63 10.04
N CYS A 35 0.57 -2.66 8.78
CA CYS A 35 1.05 -1.51 8.03
C CYS A 35 -0.07 -1.00 7.12
N TYR A 36 -0.45 0.27 7.28
CA TYR A 36 -1.34 0.98 6.37
C TYR A 36 -0.56 2.03 5.60
N MET A 37 -0.57 1.95 4.27
CA MET A 37 0.12 2.88 3.40
C MET A 37 -0.72 3.19 2.17
N ALA A 38 -1.16 4.43 2.06
CA ALA A 38 -1.93 4.95 0.93
C ALA A 38 -1.59 6.42 0.68
N ASP A 39 -2.00 6.94 -0.48
CA ASP A 39 -1.75 8.31 -0.91
C ASP A 39 -0.25 8.67 -0.90
N THR A 40 0.58 7.83 -1.49
CA THR A 40 2.01 8.08 -1.55
C THR A 40 2.60 7.63 -2.88
N GLY A 41 3.37 8.50 -3.53
CA GLY A 41 4.10 8.14 -4.76
C GLY A 41 5.45 7.47 -4.45
N MET A 42 5.99 7.70 -3.24
CA MET A 42 7.27 7.16 -2.82
C MET A 42 7.30 6.91 -1.31
N ILE A 43 8.02 5.90 -0.88
CA ILE A 43 8.31 5.65 0.53
C ILE A 43 9.78 5.91 0.80
N HIS A 44 10.05 6.92 1.63
CA HIS A 44 11.41 7.33 1.93
C HIS A 44 12.19 6.22 2.67
N SER A 45 13.41 5.92 2.23
CA SER A 45 14.23 4.79 2.73
C SER A 45 14.47 4.79 4.24
N ARG A 46 14.50 5.95 4.89
CA ARG A 46 14.63 6.07 6.35
C ARG A 46 13.52 5.39 7.15
N TYR A 47 12.37 5.11 6.50
CA TYR A 47 11.23 4.42 7.13
C TYR A 47 11.16 2.93 6.81
N HIS A 48 11.96 2.43 5.87
CA HIS A 48 11.88 1.05 5.41
C HIS A 48 11.99 0.05 6.54
N GLU A 49 12.93 0.23 7.47
CA GLU A 49 13.10 -0.70 8.60
C GLU A 49 11.86 -0.77 9.52
N LYS A 50 11.11 0.34 9.65
CA LYS A 50 9.87 0.37 10.43
C LYS A 50 8.72 -0.36 9.75
N LEU A 51 8.78 -0.48 8.42
CA LEU A 51 7.73 -1.10 7.60
C LEU A 51 7.98 -2.59 7.35
N LYS A 52 9.18 -3.11 7.59
CA LYS A 52 9.53 -4.50 7.34
C LYS A 52 8.80 -5.48 8.27
N ASN A 53 8.57 -6.68 7.74
CA ASN A 53 8.14 -7.87 8.46
C ASN A 53 6.87 -7.68 9.30
N LYS A 54 5.88 -6.93 8.78
CA LYS A 54 4.59 -6.77 9.42
C LYS A 54 3.68 -7.96 9.10
N THR A 55 2.77 -8.25 10.02
CA THR A 55 1.81 -9.37 9.87
C THR A 55 0.86 -9.13 8.72
N ILE A 56 0.40 -7.87 8.58
CA ILE A 56 -0.58 -7.45 7.59
C ILE A 56 -0.10 -6.18 6.90
N TYR A 57 -0.27 -6.11 5.58
CA TYR A 57 -0.12 -4.88 4.81
C TYR A 57 -1.45 -4.50 4.16
N LEU A 58 -1.96 -3.30 4.49
CA LEU A 58 -2.94 -2.57 3.69
C LEU A 58 -2.15 -1.59 2.83
N PHE A 59 -1.99 -1.88 1.55
CA PHE A 59 -0.99 -1.19 0.75
C PHE A 59 -1.57 -0.70 -0.57
N GLU A 60 -1.28 0.55 -0.91
CA GLU A 60 -1.76 1.17 -2.15
C GLU A 60 -1.23 0.45 -3.38
N SER A 61 -2.14 0.15 -4.33
CA SER A 61 -1.83 -0.30 -5.70
C SER A 61 -2.73 0.49 -6.65
N ASN A 62 -2.38 1.78 -6.84
CA ASN A 62 -3.32 2.76 -7.37
C ASN A 62 -3.55 2.62 -8.87
N HIS A 63 -2.50 2.61 -9.69
CA HIS A 63 -2.64 2.68 -11.13
C HIS A 63 -1.72 1.69 -11.87
N ASP A 64 -2.16 1.32 -13.07
CA ASP A 64 -1.30 0.78 -14.12
C ASP A 64 -0.67 1.94 -14.89
N VAL A 65 0.65 1.93 -15.04
CA VAL A 65 1.39 3.05 -15.66
C VAL A 65 0.93 3.30 -17.10
N LEU A 66 0.64 2.25 -17.87
CA LEU A 66 0.20 2.40 -19.26
C LEU A 66 -1.23 2.94 -19.34
N MET A 67 -2.13 2.50 -18.46
CA MET A 67 -3.49 3.05 -18.37
C MET A 67 -3.46 4.53 -18.00
N GLU A 68 -2.69 4.91 -16.97
CA GLU A 68 -2.54 6.32 -16.57
C GLU A 68 -2.00 7.17 -17.73
N MET A 69 -0.94 6.71 -18.41
CA MET A 69 -0.34 7.44 -19.54
C MET A 69 -1.31 7.60 -20.73
N ASN A 70 -2.12 6.60 -21.02
CA ASN A 70 -3.09 6.61 -22.12
C ASN A 70 -4.48 7.14 -21.72
N GLY A 71 -4.70 7.41 -20.44
CA GLY A 71 -5.98 7.92 -19.92
C GLY A 71 -6.35 9.31 -20.44
N ILE A 72 -7.54 9.76 -20.08
CA ILE A 72 -8.11 11.04 -20.55
C ILE A 72 -7.62 12.27 -19.77
N LYS A 73 -6.91 12.08 -18.66
CA LYS A 73 -6.37 13.16 -17.85
C LYS A 73 -5.40 14.04 -18.63
N ASP A 74 -5.27 15.29 -18.23
CA ASP A 74 -4.24 16.17 -18.77
C ASP A 74 -2.82 15.71 -18.38
N VAL A 75 -1.82 16.16 -19.12
CA VAL A 75 -0.43 15.73 -18.97
C VAL A 75 0.12 16.06 -17.57
N ALA A 76 -0.24 17.22 -17.00
CA ALA A 76 0.25 17.62 -15.69
C ALA A 76 -0.29 16.69 -14.58
N SER A 77 -1.57 16.33 -14.66
CA SER A 77 -2.20 15.35 -13.76
C SER A 77 -1.54 13.97 -13.84
N LYS A 78 -1.25 13.49 -15.06
CA LYS A 78 -0.55 12.21 -15.27
C LYS A 78 0.85 12.21 -14.66
N ILE A 79 1.64 13.24 -14.94
CA ILE A 79 2.99 13.39 -14.39
C ILE A 79 2.95 13.43 -12.86
N ARG A 80 1.99 14.16 -12.29
CA ARG A 80 1.80 14.23 -10.85
C ARG A 80 1.46 12.86 -10.27
N ASN A 81 0.52 12.13 -10.86
CA ASN A 81 0.05 10.84 -10.33
C ASN A 81 1.15 9.77 -10.36
N ILE A 82 1.98 9.76 -11.40
CA ILE A 82 3.10 8.80 -11.54
C ILE A 82 4.34 9.24 -10.74
N GLY A 83 4.43 10.52 -10.38
CA GLY A 83 5.58 11.08 -9.69
C GLY A 83 5.66 10.73 -8.20
N ASP A 84 6.77 11.09 -7.58
CA ASP A 84 7.07 10.81 -6.17
C ASP A 84 6.04 11.39 -5.18
N GLU A 85 5.31 12.43 -5.56
CA GLU A 85 4.24 13.06 -4.76
C GLU A 85 2.83 12.62 -5.20
N GLY A 86 2.73 11.61 -6.04
CA GLY A 86 1.49 11.04 -6.55
C GLY A 86 1.06 9.79 -5.79
N HIS A 87 0.98 8.67 -6.52
CA HIS A 87 0.49 7.39 -6.04
C HIS A 87 1.39 6.24 -6.48
N LEU A 88 1.41 5.14 -5.71
CA LEU A 88 2.14 3.94 -6.13
C LEU A 88 1.47 3.27 -7.31
N SER A 89 2.24 2.99 -8.35
CA SER A 89 1.83 2.08 -9.42
C SER A 89 1.69 0.64 -8.90
N ASN A 90 1.06 -0.24 -9.67
CA ASN A 90 1.01 -1.67 -9.35
C ASN A 90 2.42 -2.26 -9.18
N GLU A 91 3.34 -1.86 -10.06
CA GLU A 91 4.73 -2.31 -10.05
C GLU A 91 5.52 -1.79 -8.85
N ASP A 92 5.33 -0.53 -8.47
CA ASP A 92 6.03 0.04 -7.32
C ASP A 92 5.47 -0.51 -6.00
N CYS A 93 4.15 -0.72 -5.91
CA CYS A 93 3.54 -1.47 -4.83
C CYS A 93 4.19 -2.85 -4.67
N ALA A 94 4.28 -3.63 -5.74
CA ALA A 94 4.91 -4.95 -5.74
C ALA A 94 6.38 -4.91 -5.30
N LYS A 95 7.16 -3.93 -5.79
CA LYS A 95 8.58 -3.76 -5.40
C LYS A 95 8.71 -3.47 -3.90
N TYR A 96 7.92 -2.53 -3.36
CA TYR A 96 7.95 -2.22 -1.93
C TYR A 96 7.53 -3.40 -1.08
N LEU A 97 6.45 -4.09 -1.45
CA LEU A 97 5.99 -5.28 -0.74
C LEU A 97 7.03 -6.39 -0.73
N CYS A 98 7.71 -6.67 -1.87
CA CYS A 98 8.81 -7.63 -1.91
C CYS A 98 9.97 -7.25 -0.99
N HIS A 99 10.20 -5.94 -0.77
CA HIS A 99 11.25 -5.46 0.12
C HIS A 99 10.84 -5.54 1.60
N PHE A 100 9.55 -5.38 1.92
CA PHE A 100 9.06 -5.31 3.29
C PHE A 100 8.57 -6.64 3.86
N ILE A 101 8.07 -7.53 3.02
CA ILE A 101 7.58 -8.86 3.41
C ILE A 101 8.67 -9.66 4.11
N GLY A 102 8.32 -10.34 5.20
CA GLY A 102 9.20 -11.19 5.98
C GLY A 102 8.45 -12.40 6.55
N GLU A 103 9.10 -13.12 7.46
CA GLU A 103 8.59 -14.38 8.01
C GLU A 103 7.26 -14.24 8.78
N ASN A 104 7.01 -13.06 9.37
CA ASN A 104 5.76 -12.80 10.09
C ASN A 104 4.60 -12.39 9.18
N THR A 105 4.86 -12.11 7.91
CA THR A 105 3.83 -11.62 6.99
C THR A 105 2.86 -12.73 6.60
N LYS A 106 1.57 -12.48 6.80
CA LYS A 106 0.49 -13.42 6.48
C LYS A 106 -0.44 -12.89 5.38
N HIS A 107 -0.72 -11.59 5.39
CA HIS A 107 -1.74 -10.99 4.53
C HIS A 107 -1.26 -9.70 3.88
N VAL A 108 -1.62 -9.54 2.61
CA VAL A 108 -1.52 -8.28 1.86
C VAL A 108 -2.89 -7.94 1.32
N ILE A 109 -3.39 -6.78 1.64
CA ILE A 109 -4.65 -6.24 1.14
C ILE A 109 -4.31 -5.05 0.26
N LEU A 110 -4.59 -5.16 -1.04
CA LEU A 110 -4.39 -4.06 -1.98
C LEU A 110 -5.55 -3.09 -1.86
N ILE A 111 -5.22 -1.84 -1.62
CA ILE A 111 -6.16 -0.74 -1.36
C ILE A 111 -5.93 0.42 -2.32
N HIS A 112 -6.82 1.40 -2.30
CA HIS A 112 -6.71 2.67 -3.03
C HIS A 112 -6.53 2.48 -4.55
N ILE A 113 -7.24 1.51 -5.12
CA ILE A 113 -7.18 1.13 -6.53
C ILE A 113 -8.01 2.14 -7.35
N SER A 114 -7.42 2.75 -8.37
CA SER A 114 -8.09 3.73 -9.24
C SER A 114 -9.20 3.09 -10.06
N ASP A 115 -10.35 3.77 -10.14
CA ASP A 115 -11.48 3.34 -10.98
C ASP A 115 -11.23 3.60 -12.49
N HIS A 116 -10.28 4.46 -12.83
CA HIS A 116 -10.04 4.92 -14.20
C HIS A 116 -8.73 4.43 -14.80
N ASP A 117 -7.70 4.32 -13.99
CA ASP A 117 -6.33 4.06 -14.44
C ASP A 117 -5.82 2.71 -13.93
N ASN A 118 -6.74 1.84 -13.48
CA ASN A 118 -6.44 0.49 -13.02
C ASN A 118 -7.66 -0.42 -13.18
N THR A 119 -7.44 -1.70 -12.94
CA THR A 119 -8.50 -2.67 -12.68
C THR A 119 -8.10 -3.52 -11.47
N TYR A 120 -9.08 -4.04 -10.76
CA TYR A 120 -8.83 -4.98 -9.65
C TYR A 120 -8.01 -6.19 -10.10
N GLU A 121 -8.27 -6.69 -11.30
CA GLU A 121 -7.55 -7.81 -11.89
C GLU A 121 -6.07 -7.47 -12.16
N MET A 122 -5.77 -6.31 -12.72
CA MET A 122 -4.39 -5.87 -12.99
C MET A 122 -3.62 -5.68 -11.68
N ALA A 123 -4.20 -4.94 -10.74
CA ALA A 123 -3.60 -4.75 -9.42
C ALA A 123 -3.29 -6.10 -8.74
N TYR A 124 -4.26 -7.02 -8.74
CA TYR A 124 -4.08 -8.35 -8.17
C TYR A 124 -2.97 -9.14 -8.87
N ASN A 125 -3.02 -9.23 -10.19
CA ASN A 125 -2.11 -10.09 -10.96
C ASN A 125 -0.66 -9.64 -10.85
N VAL A 126 -0.38 -8.33 -10.90
CA VAL A 126 0.97 -7.77 -10.75
C VAL A 126 1.52 -8.12 -9.36
N ASN A 127 0.76 -7.83 -8.31
CA ASN A 127 1.20 -8.06 -6.95
C ASN A 127 1.27 -9.57 -6.61
N ARG A 128 0.26 -10.38 -7.01
CA ARG A 128 0.24 -11.82 -6.74
C ARG A 128 1.44 -12.54 -7.37
N LYS A 129 1.89 -12.09 -8.55
CA LYS A 129 3.04 -12.66 -9.25
C LYS A 129 4.36 -12.39 -8.52
N ALA A 130 4.44 -11.27 -7.83
CA ALA A 130 5.65 -10.83 -7.12
C ALA A 130 5.72 -11.36 -5.67
N ILE A 131 4.57 -11.51 -5.00
CA ILE A 131 4.50 -11.90 -3.58
C ILE A 131 4.60 -13.43 -3.42
N PRO A 132 5.31 -13.96 -2.40
CA PRO A 132 5.39 -15.39 -2.12
C PRO A 132 4.00 -16.07 -2.00
N SER A 133 3.88 -17.30 -2.49
CA SER A 133 2.59 -18.01 -2.59
C SER A 133 1.93 -18.35 -1.25
N ASN A 134 2.72 -18.44 -0.19
CA ASN A 134 2.24 -18.70 1.18
C ASN A 134 1.60 -17.48 1.86
N ILE A 135 1.68 -16.30 1.24
CA ILE A 135 1.05 -15.07 1.74
C ILE A 135 -0.28 -14.87 1.04
N ASN A 136 -1.33 -14.63 1.81
CA ASN A 136 -2.64 -14.30 1.25
C ASN A 136 -2.62 -12.90 0.64
N VAL A 137 -3.08 -12.77 -0.60
CA VAL A 137 -3.26 -11.48 -1.28
C VAL A 137 -4.73 -11.31 -1.62
N CYS A 138 -5.33 -10.24 -1.14
CA CYS A 138 -6.73 -9.89 -1.42
C CYS A 138 -6.87 -8.41 -1.80
N LEU A 139 -8.07 -8.05 -2.21
CA LEU A 139 -8.42 -6.73 -2.71
C LEU A 139 -9.43 -6.08 -1.77
N ALA A 140 -9.24 -4.80 -1.47
CA ALA A 140 -10.30 -3.98 -0.90
C ALA A 140 -11.10 -3.33 -2.04
N TYR A 141 -12.41 -3.57 -2.02
CA TYR A 141 -13.33 -3.04 -3.02
C TYR A 141 -13.98 -1.75 -2.52
N LYS A 142 -14.34 -0.87 -3.46
CA LYS A 142 -15.00 0.41 -3.16
C LYS A 142 -16.45 0.25 -2.70
N ASP A 143 -17.17 -0.69 -3.31
CA ASP A 143 -18.64 -0.78 -3.27
C ASP A 143 -19.13 -2.09 -2.65
N LYS A 144 -18.25 -2.93 -2.14
CA LYS A 144 -18.63 -4.17 -1.45
C LYS A 144 -17.67 -4.50 -0.33
N ILE A 145 -18.14 -5.28 0.60
CA ILE A 145 -17.34 -5.80 1.71
C ILE A 145 -16.29 -6.78 1.14
N SER A 146 -15.05 -6.58 1.53
CA SER A 146 -13.95 -7.51 1.25
C SER A 146 -14.04 -8.76 2.14
N GLU A 147 -13.16 -9.72 1.90
CA GLU A 147 -13.07 -10.91 2.76
C GLU A 147 -12.77 -10.53 4.22
N ILE A 148 -13.36 -11.26 5.15
CA ILE A 148 -13.00 -11.17 6.57
C ILE A 148 -11.69 -11.95 6.75
N ILE A 149 -10.69 -11.29 7.32
CA ILE A 149 -9.39 -11.89 7.62
C ILE A 149 -9.33 -12.10 9.13
N GLU A 150 -9.24 -13.36 9.55
CA GLU A 150 -8.97 -13.73 10.93
C GLU A 150 -7.46 -13.96 11.11
N ILE A 151 -6.89 -13.51 12.27
CA ILE A 151 -5.46 -13.51 12.54
C ILE A 151 -5.15 -14.40 13.74
#